data_545b9e098177ab24bfbf867e61aaf450
#
_entry.id   545b9e098177ab24bfbf867e61aaf450
#
_cell.length_a   1.000
_cell.length_b   1.000
_cell.length_c   1.000
_cell.angle_alpha   90.00
_cell.angle_beta   90.00
_cell.angle_gamma   90.00
#
_symmetry.space_group_name_H-M   'P 1'
#
loop_
_entity.id
_entity.type
_entity.pdbx_description
1 polymer ?
#
loop_
_entity_poly.entity_id
_entity_poly.type
_entity_poly.pdbx_seq_one_letter_code
_entity_poly.pdbx_strand_id
1 'polypeptide(L)'
;MDGIQRCAGINITSSRFQFVEVEKDSNQLFITNLGQTFISPSINFEEQIESVIATQLQTAFDEITIKNPISSKFVSFTLPPELFITIQLPYDKNLTQTEITEEFRWEISQLFPFLPADELAIKFYEIWGNILPGENNALVVALNKKYLLLLKNLCAKNNLTPRLVDNASITANGFINIFFSKQNSVNVNIYNSRNSVTLFINVSSKPAYVKVLQKMDNDLINPIAKELALEQLQEVLNKTSKFAFISGDNISTELLSEIRLTTKLDFVKFNPFEIIKFKSDLQNSEISGEQYSSLTAATGIASRFS
;
A
#
# COMPACT_ATOMS: atom_id res chain seq x y z
N MET A 1 15.67 23.37 -17.09
CA MET A 1 16.39 22.81 -15.91
C MET A 1 15.34 22.13 -15.06
N ASP A 2 15.22 20.82 -15.16
CA ASP A 2 14.35 20.07 -14.28
C ASP A 2 14.98 20.12 -12.89
N GLY A 3 14.38 20.92 -12.01
CA GLY A 3 14.87 21.10 -10.65
C GLY A 3 14.78 19.79 -9.87
N ILE A 4 15.66 19.59 -8.91
CA ILE A 4 15.60 18.49 -7.94
C ILE A 4 14.23 18.50 -7.26
N GLN A 5 13.48 17.42 -7.40
CA GLN A 5 12.18 17.24 -6.76
C GLN A 5 12.34 16.31 -5.55
N ARG A 6 11.70 16.67 -4.43
CA ARG A 6 11.66 15.85 -3.22
C ARG A 6 10.23 15.59 -2.78
N CYS A 7 9.98 14.39 -2.31
CA CYS A 7 8.71 14.00 -1.71
C CYS A 7 8.95 13.07 -0.53
N ALA A 8 8.26 13.31 0.58
CA ALA A 8 8.24 12.39 1.70
C ALA A 8 7.00 11.49 1.59
N GLY A 9 7.20 10.18 1.66
CA GLY A 9 6.15 9.19 1.77
C GLY A 9 6.02 8.74 3.21
N ILE A 10 4.85 8.86 3.78
CA ILE A 10 4.56 8.52 5.16
C ILE A 10 3.62 7.31 5.19
N ASN A 11 4.06 6.22 5.81
CA ASN A 11 3.22 5.07 6.08
C ASN A 11 2.77 5.07 7.53
N ILE A 12 1.46 5.15 7.74
CA ILE A 12 0.83 5.13 9.06
C ILE A 12 0.17 3.78 9.26
N THR A 13 0.55 3.09 10.33
CA THR A 13 -0.13 1.88 10.80
C THR A 13 -0.76 2.14 12.17
N SER A 14 -1.47 1.18 12.73
CA SER A 14 -2.02 1.31 14.08
C SER A 14 -0.95 1.52 15.17
N SER A 15 0.28 1.06 14.94
CA SER A 15 1.35 1.05 15.96
C SER A 15 2.64 1.72 15.51
N ARG A 16 2.74 2.18 14.26
CA ARG A 16 3.97 2.78 13.72
C ARG A 16 3.68 3.94 12.79
N PHE A 17 4.56 4.91 12.86
CA PHE A 17 4.66 6.03 11.94
C PHE A 17 6.03 5.94 11.27
N GLN A 18 6.04 5.72 9.97
CA GLN A 18 7.26 5.52 9.17
C GLN A 18 7.31 6.53 8.06
N PHE A 19 8.48 7.04 7.72
CA PHE A 19 8.62 7.86 6.52
C PHE A 19 9.88 7.50 5.73
N VAL A 20 9.82 7.78 4.44
CA VAL A 20 10.94 7.73 3.50
C VAL A 20 10.90 8.99 2.65
N GLU A 21 11.99 9.71 2.59
CA GLU A 21 12.13 10.87 1.71
C GLU A 21 12.92 10.47 0.46
N VAL A 22 12.30 10.71 -0.69
CA VAL A 22 12.87 10.39 -2.00
C VAL A 22 13.17 11.69 -2.75
N GLU A 23 14.35 11.76 -3.31
CA GLU A 23 14.78 12.80 -4.24
C GLU A 23 14.81 12.22 -5.66
N LYS A 24 14.21 12.95 -6.60
CA LYS A 24 14.33 12.67 -8.02
C LYS A 24 15.33 13.65 -8.63
N ASP A 25 16.42 13.13 -9.14
CA ASP A 25 17.40 13.85 -9.94
C ASP A 25 17.39 13.30 -11.36
N SER A 26 16.92 14.12 -12.30
CA SER A 26 16.71 13.72 -13.69
C SER A 26 15.79 12.48 -13.78
N ASN A 27 16.32 11.31 -14.06
CA ASN A 27 15.57 10.04 -14.14
C ASN A 27 15.93 9.04 -13.03
N GLN A 28 16.75 9.45 -12.06
CA GLN A 28 17.15 8.58 -10.96
C GLN A 28 16.45 8.98 -9.66
N LEU A 29 16.14 7.98 -8.85
CA LEU A 29 15.57 8.14 -7.52
C LEU A 29 16.61 7.79 -6.47
N PHE A 30 16.67 8.61 -5.42
CA PHE A 30 17.59 8.43 -4.29
C PHE A 30 16.82 8.59 -2.99
N ILE A 31 17.14 7.75 -2.00
CA ILE A 31 16.69 7.93 -0.63
C ILE A 31 17.56 9.01 0.02
N THR A 32 16.96 10.07 0.49
CA THR A 32 17.66 11.18 1.18
C THR A 32 17.43 11.19 2.68
N ASN A 33 16.34 10.57 3.16
CA ASN A 33 16.07 10.43 4.58
C ASN A 33 15.05 9.31 4.82
N LEU A 34 15.08 8.71 6.00
CA LEU A 34 14.08 7.77 6.46
C LEU A 34 14.04 7.72 7.99
N GLY A 35 12.90 7.31 8.51
CA GLY A 35 12.74 7.19 9.96
C GLY A 35 11.49 6.40 10.31
N GLN A 36 11.46 5.94 11.56
CA GLN A 36 10.26 5.35 12.14
C GLN A 36 10.15 5.67 13.63
N THR A 37 8.93 5.74 14.12
CA THR A 37 8.63 5.75 15.54
C THR A 37 7.42 4.87 15.84
N PHE A 38 7.30 4.41 17.10
CA PHE A 38 6.17 3.62 17.55
C PHE A 38 5.07 4.54 18.09
N ILE A 39 3.83 4.22 17.75
CA ILE A 39 2.65 4.90 18.30
C ILE A 39 2.20 4.11 19.53
N SER A 40 2.26 4.73 20.68
CA SER A 40 1.87 4.10 21.95
C SER A 40 0.93 5.03 22.74
N PRO A 41 -0.25 4.55 23.16
CA PRO A 41 -0.87 3.28 22.76
C PRO A 41 -1.19 3.20 21.27
N SER A 42 -1.37 1.98 20.74
CA SER A 42 -1.73 1.78 19.34
C SER A 42 -3.05 2.47 19.00
N ILE A 43 -3.13 3.03 17.79
CA ILE A 43 -4.36 3.65 17.28
C ILE A 43 -5.39 2.57 16.97
N ASN A 44 -6.60 2.72 17.50
CA ASN A 44 -7.78 2.06 17.02
C ASN A 44 -8.57 3.05 16.14
N PHE A 45 -8.39 2.96 14.84
CA PHE A 45 -8.99 3.89 13.88
C PHE A 45 -10.53 3.82 13.82
N GLU A 46 -11.13 2.71 14.24
CA GLU A 46 -12.57 2.50 14.19
C GLU A 46 -13.28 3.05 15.44
N GLU A 47 -12.69 2.82 16.61
CA GLU A 47 -13.32 3.11 17.90
C GLU A 47 -12.88 4.43 18.54
N GLN A 48 -11.65 4.89 18.23
CA GLN A 48 -11.15 6.13 18.81
C GLN A 48 -11.77 7.36 18.15
N ILE A 49 -12.01 8.39 18.97
CA ILE A 49 -12.42 9.70 18.45
C ILE A 49 -11.27 10.38 17.69
N GLU A 50 -11.61 11.14 16.68
CA GLU A 50 -10.64 11.75 15.76
C GLU A 50 -9.61 12.64 16.46
N SER A 51 -9.98 13.34 17.53
CA SER A 51 -9.06 14.22 18.27
C SER A 51 -7.96 13.43 18.98
N VAL A 52 -8.24 12.22 19.45
CA VAL A 52 -7.24 11.32 20.06
C VAL A 52 -6.27 10.82 18.99
N ILE A 53 -6.80 10.35 17.86
CA ILE A 53 -5.98 9.93 16.72
C ILE A 53 -5.09 11.10 16.23
N ALA A 54 -5.66 12.30 16.11
CA ALA A 54 -4.91 13.48 15.70
C ALA A 54 -3.75 13.81 16.64
N THR A 55 -3.98 13.68 17.94
CA THR A 55 -2.94 13.89 18.97
C THR A 55 -1.84 12.84 18.87
N GLN A 56 -2.20 11.57 18.74
CA GLN A 56 -1.22 10.48 18.61
C GLN A 56 -0.37 10.62 17.33
N LEU A 57 -1.00 11.00 16.20
CA LEU A 57 -0.28 11.24 14.94
C LEU A 57 0.65 12.46 15.06
N GLN A 58 0.21 13.54 15.71
CA GLN A 58 1.07 14.70 15.93
C GLN A 58 2.27 14.34 16.81
N THR A 59 2.06 13.64 17.90
CA THR A 59 3.15 13.18 18.79
C THR A 59 4.16 12.32 18.01
N ALA A 60 3.68 11.36 17.23
CA ALA A 60 4.56 10.51 16.41
C ALA A 60 5.31 11.32 15.35
N PHE A 61 4.65 12.30 14.73
CA PHE A 61 5.28 13.21 13.76
C PHE A 61 6.38 14.05 14.42
N ASP A 62 6.12 14.62 15.59
CA ASP A 62 7.08 15.43 16.33
C ASP A 62 8.31 14.60 16.77
N GLU A 63 8.09 13.41 17.31
CA GLU A 63 9.17 12.50 17.69
C GLU A 63 10.08 12.14 16.51
N ILE A 64 9.48 11.80 15.36
CA ILE A 64 10.25 11.36 14.21
C ILE A 64 11.02 12.52 13.57
N THR A 65 10.42 13.71 13.53
CA THR A 65 11.05 14.90 12.92
C THR A 65 12.15 15.52 13.78
N ILE A 66 12.12 15.33 15.10
CA ILE A 66 13.22 15.71 15.99
C ILE A 66 14.48 14.89 15.67
N LYS A 67 14.32 13.60 15.42
CA LYS A 67 15.44 12.69 15.12
C LYS A 67 15.89 12.79 13.66
N ASN A 68 14.91 12.84 12.77
CA ASN A 68 15.10 12.78 11.31
C ASN A 68 14.27 13.87 10.64
N PRO A 69 14.76 15.13 10.57
CA PRO A 69 14.01 16.25 9.99
C PRO A 69 13.61 16.00 8.54
N ILE A 70 12.33 16.13 8.23
CA ILE A 70 11.81 16.04 6.86
C ILE A 70 12.14 17.35 6.13
N SER A 71 12.87 17.25 5.02
CA SER A 71 13.27 18.43 4.23
C SER A 71 12.27 18.78 3.13
N SER A 72 11.46 17.82 2.72
CA SER A 72 10.42 18.01 1.71
C SER A 72 9.21 18.76 2.26
N LYS A 73 8.77 19.76 1.50
CA LYS A 73 7.47 20.41 1.75
C LYS A 73 6.29 19.54 1.33
N PHE A 74 6.49 18.63 0.38
CA PHE A 74 5.46 17.77 -0.17
C PHE A 74 5.47 16.41 0.50
N VAL A 75 4.30 15.97 0.93
CA VAL A 75 4.12 14.69 1.62
C VAL A 75 2.98 13.89 1.00
N SER A 76 3.15 12.58 0.97
CA SER A 76 2.13 11.63 0.55
C SER A 76 1.96 10.57 1.63
N PHE A 77 0.76 10.05 1.81
CA PHE A 77 0.46 9.12 2.90
C PHE A 77 -0.02 7.78 2.39
N THR A 78 0.35 6.73 3.09
CA THR A 78 -0.32 5.44 3.01
C THR A 78 -0.95 5.10 4.35
N LEU A 79 -2.16 4.55 4.28
CA LEU A 79 -2.93 4.10 5.44
C LEU A 79 -3.13 2.60 5.41
N PRO A 80 -3.42 1.96 6.56
CA PRO A 80 -3.66 0.52 6.64
C PRO A 80 -4.73 0.04 5.67
N PRO A 81 -4.55 -1.12 5.02
CA PRO A 81 -5.54 -1.67 4.09
C PRO A 81 -6.94 -1.83 4.69
N GLU A 82 -7.01 -2.08 5.98
CA GLU A 82 -8.25 -2.30 6.74
C GLU A 82 -9.17 -1.06 6.78
N LEU A 83 -8.63 0.13 6.56
CA LEU A 83 -9.41 1.37 6.53
C LEU A 83 -10.12 1.59 5.20
N PHE A 84 -9.83 0.76 4.21
CA PHE A 84 -10.38 0.90 2.87
C PHE A 84 -11.38 -0.21 2.57
N ILE A 85 -12.48 0.15 1.95
CA ILE A 85 -13.27 -0.80 1.19
C ILE A 85 -12.46 -1.09 -0.07
N THR A 86 -12.10 -2.36 -0.27
CA THR A 86 -11.32 -2.81 -1.43
C THR A 86 -12.08 -3.95 -2.08
N ILE A 87 -12.74 -3.68 -3.19
CA ILE A 87 -13.62 -4.63 -3.91
C ILE A 87 -13.36 -4.57 -5.41
N GLN A 88 -13.74 -5.63 -6.10
CA GLN A 88 -13.67 -5.68 -7.56
C GLN A 88 -15.09 -5.62 -8.10
N LEU A 89 -15.33 -4.65 -8.96
CA LEU A 89 -16.65 -4.41 -9.55
C LEU A 89 -16.55 -4.32 -11.07
N PRO A 90 -17.55 -4.82 -11.81
CA PRO A 90 -17.66 -4.57 -13.24
C PRO A 90 -17.97 -3.09 -13.49
N TYR A 91 -17.60 -2.58 -14.66
CA TYR A 91 -17.93 -1.22 -15.07
C TYR A 91 -18.04 -1.09 -16.59
N ASP A 92 -18.79 -0.09 -17.05
CA ASP A 92 -18.89 0.25 -18.48
C ASP A 92 -17.81 1.29 -18.84
N LYS A 93 -16.91 0.91 -19.75
CA LYS A 93 -15.85 1.79 -20.27
C LYS A 93 -16.34 2.97 -21.10
N ASN A 94 -17.61 2.95 -21.54
CA ASN A 94 -18.19 4.04 -22.32
C ASN A 94 -18.61 5.22 -21.45
N LEU A 95 -18.68 5.03 -20.13
CA LEU A 95 -19.01 6.08 -19.17
C LEU A 95 -17.80 6.98 -18.88
N THR A 96 -18.07 8.22 -18.52
CA THR A 96 -17.05 9.14 -18.03
C THR A 96 -16.55 8.70 -16.66
N GLN A 97 -15.38 9.18 -16.28
CA GLN A 97 -14.79 8.88 -14.96
C GLN A 97 -15.71 9.27 -13.79
N THR A 98 -16.47 10.35 -13.95
CA THR A 98 -17.43 10.81 -12.95
C THR A 98 -18.61 9.84 -12.84
N GLU A 99 -19.20 9.45 -13.97
CA GLU A 99 -20.30 8.49 -14.01
C GLU A 99 -19.89 7.14 -13.43
N ILE A 100 -18.72 6.60 -13.80
CA ILE A 100 -18.18 5.37 -13.21
C ILE A 100 -18.02 5.50 -11.69
N THR A 101 -17.54 6.65 -11.20
CA THR A 101 -17.37 6.87 -9.76
C THR A 101 -18.73 6.89 -9.04
N GLU A 102 -19.76 7.46 -9.64
CA GLU A 102 -21.12 7.46 -9.06
C GLU A 102 -21.77 6.07 -9.12
N GLU A 103 -21.54 5.29 -10.17
CA GLU A 103 -21.92 3.88 -10.21
C GLU A 103 -21.28 3.09 -9.06
N PHE A 104 -19.97 3.22 -8.88
CA PHE A 104 -19.28 2.55 -7.77
C PHE A 104 -19.78 3.01 -6.40
N ARG A 105 -20.14 4.29 -6.25
CA ARG A 105 -20.76 4.81 -5.03
C ARG A 105 -22.08 4.14 -4.75
N TRP A 106 -22.90 4.00 -5.78
CA TRP A 106 -24.20 3.30 -5.69
C TRP A 106 -23.99 1.82 -5.34
N GLU A 107 -23.10 1.11 -6.03
CA GLU A 107 -22.79 -0.30 -5.74
C GLU A 107 -22.31 -0.50 -4.29
N ILE A 108 -21.40 0.36 -3.83
CA ILE A 108 -20.92 0.33 -2.44
C ILE A 108 -22.10 0.54 -1.47
N SER A 109 -23.02 1.45 -1.76
CA SER A 109 -24.18 1.68 -0.90
C SER A 109 -25.12 0.47 -0.81
N GLN A 110 -25.20 -0.34 -1.86
CA GLN A 110 -25.97 -1.58 -1.87
C GLN A 110 -25.25 -2.71 -1.11
N LEU A 111 -23.94 -2.85 -1.30
CA LEU A 111 -23.15 -3.89 -0.67
C LEU A 111 -22.89 -3.62 0.82
N PHE A 112 -22.81 -2.35 1.20
CA PHE A 112 -22.52 -1.90 2.56
C PHE A 112 -23.55 -0.86 3.04
N PRO A 113 -24.80 -1.23 3.25
CA PRO A 113 -25.91 -0.29 3.51
C PRO A 113 -25.77 0.50 4.83
N PHE A 114 -24.88 0.07 5.72
CA PHE A 114 -24.58 0.78 6.98
C PHE A 114 -23.49 1.84 6.86
N LEU A 115 -22.83 1.94 5.69
CA LEU A 115 -21.79 2.92 5.46
C LEU A 115 -22.36 4.13 4.70
N PRO A 116 -22.03 5.36 5.15
CA PRO A 116 -22.44 6.57 4.44
C PRO A 116 -21.61 6.72 3.16
N ALA A 117 -22.11 6.20 2.03
CA ALA A 117 -21.38 6.19 0.76
C ALA A 117 -20.97 7.58 0.28
N ASP A 118 -21.74 8.64 0.62
CA ASP A 118 -21.43 10.04 0.31
C ASP A 118 -20.18 10.56 1.05
N GLU A 119 -19.86 9.96 2.19
CA GLU A 119 -18.65 10.30 2.95
C GLU A 119 -17.39 9.58 2.44
N LEU A 120 -17.52 8.74 1.41
CA LEU A 120 -16.40 8.02 0.85
C LEU A 120 -15.71 8.81 -0.27
N ALA A 121 -14.40 8.82 -0.23
CA ALA A 121 -13.54 9.16 -1.36
C ALA A 121 -13.23 7.86 -2.11
N ILE A 122 -13.62 7.80 -3.38
CA ILE A 122 -13.52 6.61 -4.21
C ILE A 122 -12.45 6.82 -5.28
N LYS A 123 -11.61 5.80 -5.47
CA LYS A 123 -10.64 5.68 -6.55
C LYS A 123 -10.74 4.27 -7.13
N PHE A 124 -10.44 4.11 -8.41
CA PHE A 124 -10.44 2.79 -9.02
C PHE A 124 -9.25 2.59 -9.95
N TYR A 125 -8.90 1.34 -10.16
CA TYR A 125 -7.84 0.89 -11.03
C TYR A 125 -8.36 -0.20 -11.96
N GLU A 126 -8.03 -0.13 -13.24
CA GLU A 126 -8.37 -1.19 -14.18
C GLU A 126 -7.70 -2.51 -13.79
N ILE A 127 -8.44 -3.59 -13.84
CA ILE A 127 -7.93 -4.94 -13.68
C ILE A 127 -7.61 -5.54 -15.05
N TRP A 128 -6.54 -6.32 -15.11
CA TRP A 128 -6.15 -7.04 -16.31
C TRP A 128 -7.01 -8.32 -16.48
N GLY A 129 -7.62 -8.48 -17.66
CA GLY A 129 -8.22 -9.74 -18.10
C GLY A 129 -9.52 -10.12 -17.39
N ASN A 130 -10.01 -11.31 -17.69
CA ASN A 130 -11.29 -11.86 -17.28
C ASN A 130 -11.12 -13.01 -16.27
N ILE A 131 -10.29 -12.83 -15.24
CA ILE A 131 -10.20 -13.83 -14.15
C ILE A 131 -11.54 -13.87 -13.39
N LEU A 132 -12.17 -12.71 -13.24
CA LEU A 132 -13.50 -12.58 -12.67
C LEU A 132 -14.56 -12.48 -13.78
N PRO A 133 -15.80 -12.90 -13.52
CA PRO A 133 -16.89 -12.73 -14.48
C PRO A 133 -17.11 -11.26 -14.87
N GLY A 134 -17.32 -11.00 -16.14
CA GLY A 134 -17.55 -9.66 -16.68
C GLY A 134 -16.44 -9.25 -17.69
N GLU A 135 -16.78 -8.34 -18.61
CA GLU A 135 -15.86 -7.92 -19.67
C GLU A 135 -14.81 -6.93 -19.17
N ASN A 136 -15.22 -6.02 -18.29
CA ASN A 136 -14.35 -5.01 -17.71
C ASN A 136 -14.55 -4.96 -16.20
N ASN A 137 -13.48 -5.15 -15.47
CA ASN A 137 -13.49 -5.09 -14.02
C ASN A 137 -12.53 -4.01 -13.53
N ALA A 138 -12.89 -3.36 -12.44
CA ALA A 138 -12.06 -2.40 -11.73
C ALA A 138 -11.84 -2.83 -10.28
N LEU A 139 -10.63 -2.58 -9.77
CA LEU A 139 -10.36 -2.58 -8.35
C LEU A 139 -10.82 -1.25 -7.79
N VAL A 140 -11.91 -1.25 -7.05
CA VAL A 140 -12.48 -0.06 -6.40
C VAL A 140 -11.96 0.03 -4.98
N VAL A 141 -11.46 1.20 -4.62
CA VAL A 141 -10.87 1.50 -3.32
C VAL A 141 -11.56 2.73 -2.77
N ALA A 142 -12.22 2.58 -1.63
CA ALA A 142 -12.93 3.69 -1.00
C ALA A 142 -12.45 3.90 0.44
N LEU A 143 -12.25 5.16 0.81
CA LEU A 143 -11.79 5.60 2.13
C LEU A 143 -12.75 6.65 2.69
N ASN A 144 -13.08 6.57 3.98
CA ASN A 144 -13.87 7.62 4.61
C ASN A 144 -13.11 8.95 4.60
N LYS A 145 -13.76 10.02 4.11
CA LYS A 145 -13.20 11.37 3.96
C LYS A 145 -12.67 11.96 5.27
N LYS A 146 -13.15 11.48 6.43
CA LYS A 146 -12.63 11.90 7.75
C LYS A 146 -11.11 11.71 7.86
N TYR A 147 -10.57 10.61 7.30
CA TYR A 147 -9.12 10.36 7.34
C TYR A 147 -8.34 11.32 6.46
N LEU A 148 -8.92 11.73 5.30
CA LEU A 148 -8.29 12.76 4.46
C LEU A 148 -8.23 14.11 5.18
N LEU A 149 -9.30 14.46 5.90
CA LEU A 149 -9.35 15.70 6.69
C LEU A 149 -8.35 15.66 7.84
N LEU A 150 -8.25 14.51 8.53
CA LEU A 150 -7.27 14.29 9.61
C LEU A 150 -5.83 14.54 9.12
N LEU A 151 -5.44 13.95 7.98
CA LEU A 151 -4.11 14.10 7.40
C LEU A 151 -3.87 15.53 6.87
N LYS A 152 -4.90 16.16 6.28
CA LYS A 152 -4.82 17.56 5.86
C LYS A 152 -4.55 18.48 7.06
N ASN A 153 -5.20 18.24 8.19
CA ASN A 153 -5.00 19.02 9.40
C ASN A 153 -3.59 18.79 10.00
N LEU A 154 -3.09 17.55 9.98
CA LEU A 154 -1.71 17.24 10.37
C LEU A 154 -0.71 18.03 9.50
N CYS A 155 -0.90 18.02 8.19
CA CYS A 155 -0.06 18.76 7.27
C CYS A 155 -0.10 20.27 7.52
N ALA A 156 -1.29 20.84 7.72
CA ALA A 156 -1.46 22.28 7.96
C ALA A 156 -0.73 22.75 9.23
N LYS A 157 -0.80 21.96 10.30
CA LYS A 157 -0.08 22.24 11.55
C LYS A 157 1.45 22.24 11.39
N ASN A 158 1.95 21.43 10.46
CA ASN A 158 3.38 21.22 10.25
C ASN A 158 3.95 21.92 8.99
N ASN A 159 3.18 22.84 8.39
CA ASN A 159 3.55 23.56 7.17
C ASN A 159 3.90 22.66 5.99
N LEU A 160 3.26 21.49 5.90
CA LEU A 160 3.42 20.53 4.82
C LEU A 160 2.27 20.64 3.80
N THR A 161 2.53 20.19 2.59
CA THR A 161 1.54 20.14 1.51
C THR A 161 1.24 18.69 1.17
N PRO A 162 0.04 18.16 1.51
CA PRO A 162 -0.33 16.79 1.15
C PRO A 162 -0.56 16.68 -0.35
N ARG A 163 -0.04 15.61 -0.97
CA ARG A 163 -0.22 15.30 -2.40
C ARG A 163 -1.17 14.13 -2.63
N LEU A 164 -0.85 13.00 -2.03
CA LEU A 164 -1.57 11.74 -2.24
C LEU A 164 -1.88 11.07 -0.91
N VAL A 165 -3.02 10.39 -0.87
CA VAL A 165 -3.35 9.40 0.18
C VAL A 165 -3.76 8.12 -0.54
N ASP A 166 -3.16 7.00 -0.17
CA ASP A 166 -3.45 5.71 -0.82
C ASP A 166 -3.42 4.56 0.19
N ASN A 167 -3.92 3.42 -0.24
CA ASN A 167 -3.85 2.16 0.50
C ASN A 167 -2.40 1.62 0.48
N ALA A 168 -1.87 1.25 1.64
CA ALA A 168 -0.49 0.79 1.78
C ALA A 168 -0.19 -0.45 0.91
N SER A 169 -1.13 -1.40 0.84
CA SER A 169 -0.94 -2.62 0.05
C SER A 169 -0.91 -2.35 -1.45
N ILE A 170 -1.80 -1.47 -1.93
CA ILE A 170 -1.86 -1.08 -3.35
C ILE A 170 -0.60 -0.32 -3.74
N THR A 171 -0.15 0.56 -2.87
CA THR A 171 1.07 1.34 -3.10
C THR A 171 2.30 0.45 -3.14
N ALA A 172 2.44 -0.49 -2.19
CA ALA A 172 3.54 -1.44 -2.16
C ALA A 172 3.54 -2.35 -3.40
N ASN A 173 2.36 -2.89 -3.78
CA ASN A 173 2.20 -3.68 -4.98
C ASN A 173 2.58 -2.91 -6.25
N GLY A 174 2.11 -1.68 -6.39
CA GLY A 174 2.44 -0.82 -7.53
C GLY A 174 3.94 -0.55 -7.64
N PHE A 175 4.61 -0.30 -6.50
CA PHE A 175 6.04 -0.08 -6.45
C PHE A 175 6.82 -1.33 -6.90
N ILE A 176 6.50 -2.51 -6.38
CA ILE A 176 7.12 -3.78 -6.80
C ILE A 176 6.93 -3.99 -8.31
N ASN A 177 5.72 -3.77 -8.81
CA ASN A 177 5.40 -4.00 -10.21
C ASN A 177 6.18 -3.11 -11.18
N ILE A 178 6.46 -1.86 -10.85
CA ILE A 178 7.25 -0.96 -11.71
C ILE A 178 8.62 -1.58 -12.04
N PHE A 179 9.22 -2.29 -11.11
CA PHE A 179 10.59 -2.80 -11.29
C PHE A 179 10.67 -4.26 -11.75
N PHE A 180 9.65 -5.07 -11.42
CA PHE A 180 9.71 -6.52 -11.66
C PHE A 180 8.72 -7.02 -12.70
N SER A 181 7.89 -6.16 -13.26
CA SER A 181 6.98 -6.56 -14.32
C SER A 181 7.67 -6.63 -15.66
N LYS A 182 7.63 -7.79 -16.27
CA LYS A 182 7.98 -8.00 -17.67
C LYS A 182 6.72 -8.28 -18.48
N GLN A 183 6.78 -8.04 -19.77
CA GLN A 183 5.70 -8.41 -20.67
C GLN A 183 5.40 -9.91 -20.54
N ASN A 184 4.14 -10.26 -20.35
CA ASN A 184 3.67 -11.64 -20.14
C ASN A 184 4.20 -12.34 -18.87
N SER A 185 4.71 -11.61 -17.88
CA SER A 185 5.05 -12.20 -16.57
C SER A 185 3.86 -12.17 -15.62
N VAL A 186 3.82 -13.14 -14.73
CA VAL A 186 2.91 -13.15 -13.58
C VAL A 186 3.69 -12.85 -12.32
N ASN A 187 3.26 -11.85 -11.57
CA ASN A 187 3.81 -11.53 -10.26
C ASN A 187 2.76 -11.80 -9.19
N VAL A 188 3.14 -12.58 -8.17
CA VAL A 188 2.31 -12.80 -6.98
C VAL A 188 2.91 -11.97 -5.85
N ASN A 189 2.19 -10.95 -5.40
CA ASN A 189 2.67 -10.07 -4.34
C ASN A 189 1.78 -10.19 -3.11
N ILE A 190 2.39 -10.28 -1.95
CA ILE A 190 1.72 -10.26 -0.66
C ILE A 190 2.15 -8.99 0.09
N TYR A 191 1.16 -8.27 0.61
CA TYR A 191 1.38 -7.22 1.58
C TYR A 191 0.86 -7.67 2.94
N ASN A 192 1.77 -7.83 3.90
CA ASN A 192 1.47 -8.26 5.25
C ASN A 192 1.28 -7.04 6.17
N SER A 193 0.05 -6.71 6.54
CA SER A 193 -0.25 -5.73 7.59
C SER A 193 -0.48 -6.40 8.94
N ARG A 194 -0.77 -5.63 9.98
CA ARG A 194 -1.00 -6.18 11.31
C ARG A 194 -2.21 -7.11 11.36
N ASN A 195 -3.35 -6.67 10.81
CA ASN A 195 -4.64 -7.35 10.96
C ASN A 195 -5.09 -8.07 9.68
N SER A 196 -4.46 -7.78 8.55
CA SER A 196 -4.84 -8.34 7.26
C SER A 196 -3.64 -8.70 6.40
N VAL A 197 -3.91 -9.47 5.37
CA VAL A 197 -2.98 -9.76 4.28
C VAL A 197 -3.67 -9.42 2.98
N THR A 198 -2.99 -8.68 2.12
CA THR A 198 -3.49 -8.44 0.77
C THR A 198 -2.69 -9.27 -0.23
N LEU A 199 -3.39 -10.14 -0.95
CA LEU A 199 -2.85 -10.92 -2.04
C LEU A 199 -3.11 -10.20 -3.36
N PHE A 200 -2.08 -10.04 -4.17
CA PHE A 200 -2.15 -9.54 -5.54
C PHE A 200 -1.62 -10.59 -6.51
N ILE A 201 -2.35 -10.83 -7.59
CA ILE A 201 -1.84 -11.48 -8.78
C ILE A 201 -1.83 -10.44 -9.88
N ASN A 202 -0.67 -10.16 -10.42
CA ASN A 202 -0.47 -9.15 -11.45
C ASN A 202 -0.02 -9.84 -12.73
N VAL A 203 -0.54 -9.37 -13.87
CA VAL A 203 -0.14 -9.79 -15.20
C VAL A 203 0.31 -8.57 -15.98
N SER A 204 1.52 -8.59 -16.49
CA SER A 204 2.08 -7.48 -17.28
C SER A 204 1.92 -6.11 -16.60
N SER A 205 2.27 -6.01 -15.33
CA SER A 205 2.20 -4.80 -14.47
C SER A 205 0.82 -4.38 -13.99
N LYS A 206 -0.27 -4.98 -14.47
CA LYS A 206 -1.62 -4.64 -14.02
C LYS A 206 -2.11 -5.67 -13.01
N PRO A 207 -2.85 -5.28 -11.97
CA PRO A 207 -3.52 -6.23 -11.11
C PRO A 207 -4.54 -7.01 -11.93
N ALA A 208 -4.53 -8.32 -11.79
CA ALA A 208 -5.50 -9.23 -12.39
C ALA A 208 -6.43 -9.81 -11.32
N TYR A 209 -5.93 -9.94 -10.10
CA TYR A 209 -6.69 -10.37 -8.95
C TYR A 209 -6.17 -9.71 -7.68
N VAL A 210 -7.08 -9.27 -6.81
CA VAL A 210 -6.74 -8.66 -5.52
C VAL A 210 -7.70 -9.17 -4.46
N LYS A 211 -7.16 -9.64 -3.35
CA LYS A 211 -7.95 -10.09 -2.21
C LYS A 211 -7.36 -9.61 -0.90
N VAL A 212 -8.18 -8.96 -0.10
CA VAL A 212 -7.85 -8.63 1.30
C VAL A 212 -8.39 -9.76 2.17
N LEU A 213 -7.49 -10.40 2.90
CA LEU A 213 -7.78 -11.52 3.80
C LEU A 213 -7.56 -11.06 5.24
N GLN A 214 -8.57 -11.20 6.08
CA GLN A 214 -8.44 -10.94 7.51
C GLN A 214 -7.62 -12.06 8.16
N LYS A 215 -6.74 -11.69 9.08
CA LYS A 215 -5.98 -12.66 9.86
C LYS A 215 -6.85 -13.20 11.00
N MET A 216 -6.99 -14.49 11.05
CA MET A 216 -7.60 -15.20 12.17
C MET A 216 -6.48 -15.86 12.97
N ASP A 217 -6.43 -15.62 14.28
CA ASP A 217 -5.46 -16.24 15.19
C ASP A 217 -3.98 -16.13 14.75
N ASN A 218 -3.61 -15.02 14.09
CA ASN A 218 -2.30 -14.81 13.45
C ASN A 218 -1.95 -15.78 12.32
N ASP A 219 -2.84 -16.66 11.91
CA ASP A 219 -2.65 -17.51 10.74
C ASP A 219 -2.88 -16.68 9.46
N LEU A 220 -1.83 -16.51 8.68
CA LEU A 220 -1.90 -15.87 7.38
C LEU A 220 -1.72 -16.87 6.22
N ILE A 221 -1.21 -18.06 6.50
CA ILE A 221 -0.75 -19.00 5.47
C ILE A 221 -1.92 -19.76 4.88
N ASN A 222 -2.78 -20.34 5.73
CA ASN A 222 -3.93 -21.10 5.26
C ASN A 222 -4.91 -20.26 4.42
N PRO A 223 -5.26 -19.00 4.79
CA PRO A 223 -6.06 -18.14 3.92
C PRO A 223 -5.41 -17.87 2.56
N ILE A 224 -4.11 -17.61 2.52
CA ILE A 224 -3.38 -17.38 1.25
C ILE A 224 -3.36 -18.66 0.41
N ALA A 225 -3.03 -19.81 1.00
CA ALA A 225 -2.97 -21.07 0.30
C ALA A 225 -4.33 -21.48 -0.28
N LYS A 226 -5.40 -21.28 0.50
CA LYS A 226 -6.77 -21.54 0.05
C LYS A 226 -7.16 -20.66 -1.13
N GLU A 227 -6.80 -19.38 -1.06
CA GLU A 227 -7.09 -18.42 -2.13
C GLU A 227 -6.31 -18.78 -3.41
N LEU A 228 -5.01 -19.05 -3.30
CA LEU A 228 -4.17 -19.44 -4.44
C LEU A 228 -4.58 -20.78 -5.06
N ALA A 229 -5.26 -21.65 -4.33
CA ALA A 229 -5.75 -22.95 -4.84
C ALA A 229 -7.02 -22.83 -5.70
N LEU A 230 -7.63 -21.65 -5.81
CA LEU A 230 -8.80 -21.45 -6.68
C LEU A 230 -8.44 -21.77 -8.14
N GLU A 231 -9.29 -22.58 -8.81
CA GLU A 231 -9.06 -23.08 -10.16
C GLU A 231 -8.75 -21.96 -11.16
N GLN A 232 -9.55 -20.90 -11.12
CA GLN A 232 -9.38 -19.73 -11.98
C GLN A 232 -8.02 -19.02 -11.81
N LEU A 233 -7.44 -19.05 -10.60
CA LEU A 233 -6.11 -18.49 -10.34
C LEU A 233 -5.01 -19.43 -10.79
N GLN A 234 -5.21 -20.73 -10.64
CA GLN A 234 -4.27 -21.75 -11.09
C GLN A 234 -4.05 -21.70 -12.62
N GLU A 235 -5.09 -21.43 -13.40
CA GLU A 235 -4.96 -21.25 -14.83
C GLU A 235 -3.99 -20.10 -15.21
N VAL A 236 -4.02 -18.99 -14.48
CA VAL A 236 -3.11 -17.87 -14.68
C VAL A 236 -1.71 -18.21 -14.17
N LEU A 237 -1.63 -18.81 -13.00
CA LEU A 237 -0.36 -19.16 -12.35
C LEU A 237 0.43 -20.22 -13.12
N ASN A 238 -0.20 -21.08 -13.90
CA ASN A 238 0.47 -22.16 -14.62
C ASN A 238 1.05 -21.73 -15.99
N LYS A 239 0.71 -20.53 -16.49
CA LYS A 239 1.02 -20.14 -17.88
C LYS A 239 2.39 -19.49 -18.11
N THR A 240 3.10 -19.02 -17.06
CA THR A 240 4.29 -18.15 -17.26
C THR A 240 5.31 -18.24 -16.11
N SER A 241 6.47 -17.61 -16.34
CA SER A 241 7.47 -17.38 -15.29
C SER A 241 6.88 -16.55 -14.15
N LYS A 242 7.07 -17.02 -12.92
CA LYS A 242 6.48 -16.44 -11.72
C LYS A 242 7.55 -15.72 -10.91
N PHE A 243 7.20 -14.52 -10.47
CA PHE A 243 7.91 -13.85 -9.39
C PHE A 243 6.97 -13.74 -8.21
N ALA A 244 7.45 -14.02 -7.02
CA ALA A 244 6.66 -13.94 -5.80
C ALA A 244 7.37 -13.08 -4.77
N PHE A 245 6.72 -12.03 -4.31
CA PHE A 245 7.27 -11.09 -3.33
C PHE A 245 6.34 -10.94 -2.14
N ILE A 246 6.93 -10.76 -0.98
CA ILE A 246 6.21 -10.39 0.24
C ILE A 246 6.82 -9.12 0.82
N SER A 247 5.97 -8.15 1.17
CA SER A 247 6.34 -6.89 1.78
C SER A 247 5.43 -6.57 2.97
N GLY A 248 5.79 -5.57 3.76
CA GLY A 248 5.04 -5.18 4.96
C GLY A 248 5.71 -5.67 6.25
N ASP A 249 4.90 -5.95 7.25
CA ASP A 249 5.33 -6.17 8.63
C ASP A 249 5.64 -7.64 8.95
N ASN A 250 6.53 -7.86 9.93
CA ASN A 250 6.74 -9.16 10.58
C ASN A 250 6.99 -10.32 9.60
N ILE A 251 7.87 -10.12 8.62
CA ILE A 251 8.25 -11.14 7.66
C ILE A 251 9.53 -11.83 8.16
N SER A 252 9.36 -13.01 8.75
CA SER A 252 10.48 -13.85 9.21
C SER A 252 10.87 -14.92 8.18
N THR A 253 12.01 -15.53 8.37
CA THR A 253 12.49 -16.66 7.56
C THR A 253 11.62 -17.89 7.72
N GLU A 254 11.09 -18.11 8.93
CA GLU A 254 10.15 -19.19 9.25
C GLU A 254 8.87 -19.03 8.43
N LEU A 255 8.29 -17.81 8.43
CA LEU A 255 7.11 -17.49 7.64
C LEU A 255 7.33 -17.76 6.14
N LEU A 256 8.47 -17.33 5.58
CA LEU A 256 8.80 -17.58 4.17
C LEU A 256 8.89 -19.07 3.87
N SER A 257 9.52 -19.84 4.76
CA SER A 257 9.65 -21.28 4.62
C SER A 257 8.30 -21.99 4.65
N GLU A 258 7.43 -21.59 5.55
CA GLU A 258 6.10 -22.16 5.71
C GLU A 258 5.17 -21.81 4.54
N ILE A 259 5.17 -20.57 4.07
CA ILE A 259 4.45 -20.16 2.85
C ILE A 259 4.92 -21.00 1.65
N ARG A 260 6.24 -21.17 1.48
CA ARG A 260 6.81 -21.98 0.40
C ARG A 260 6.35 -23.43 0.43
N LEU A 261 6.36 -24.06 1.61
CA LEU A 261 5.92 -25.45 1.78
C LEU A 261 4.45 -25.62 1.41
N THR A 262 3.62 -24.65 1.78
CA THR A 262 2.16 -24.74 1.62
C THR A 262 1.71 -24.34 0.22
N THR A 263 2.24 -23.24 -0.33
CA THR A 263 1.79 -22.68 -1.62
C THR A 263 2.59 -23.17 -2.82
N LYS A 264 3.76 -23.79 -2.61
CA LYS A 264 4.74 -24.14 -3.65
C LYS A 264 5.30 -22.93 -4.43
N LEU A 265 5.11 -21.72 -3.91
CA LEU A 265 5.69 -20.50 -4.44
C LEU A 265 6.86 -20.06 -3.58
N ASP A 266 7.93 -19.63 -4.22
CA ASP A 266 9.14 -19.17 -3.55
C ASP A 266 9.07 -17.64 -3.36
N PHE A 267 8.52 -17.21 -2.23
CA PHE A 267 8.38 -15.81 -1.91
C PHE A 267 9.71 -15.20 -1.43
N VAL A 268 10.08 -14.09 -2.05
CA VAL A 268 11.24 -13.30 -1.65
C VAL A 268 10.75 -12.10 -0.82
N LYS A 269 11.37 -11.88 0.33
CA LYS A 269 11.16 -10.68 1.14
C LYS A 269 11.66 -9.47 0.36
N PHE A 270 10.72 -8.58 0.02
CA PHE A 270 11.04 -7.42 -0.79
C PHE A 270 11.78 -6.35 0.02
N ASN A 271 12.89 -5.88 -0.53
CA ASN A 271 13.67 -4.77 0.02
C ASN A 271 13.64 -3.59 -0.96
N PRO A 272 12.93 -2.48 -0.65
CA PRO A 272 12.82 -1.33 -1.55
C PRO A 272 14.17 -0.63 -1.79
N PHE A 273 15.14 -0.79 -0.89
CA PHE A 273 16.43 -0.11 -0.98
C PHE A 273 17.49 -0.87 -1.81
N GLU A 274 17.16 -2.06 -2.27
CA GLU A 274 17.91 -2.70 -3.37
C GLU A 274 17.60 -2.03 -4.71
N ILE A 275 16.44 -1.39 -4.82
CA ILE A 275 15.97 -0.72 -6.04
C ILE A 275 16.34 0.77 -6.03
N ILE A 276 15.98 1.50 -4.97
CA ILE A 276 16.30 2.92 -4.81
C ILE A 276 17.44 3.03 -3.79
N LYS A 277 18.59 3.48 -4.28
CA LYS A 277 19.80 3.56 -3.46
C LYS A 277 19.80 4.78 -2.55
N PHE A 278 20.49 4.66 -1.44
CA PHE A 278 20.75 5.79 -0.56
C PHE A 278 21.70 6.81 -1.23
N LYS A 279 21.43 8.09 -1.02
CA LYS A 279 22.40 9.14 -1.28
C LYS A 279 23.54 9.01 -0.26
N SER A 280 24.78 9.22 -0.65
CA SER A 280 26.02 8.81 0.02
C SER A 280 26.16 9.11 1.53
N ASP A 281 25.31 9.96 2.09
CA ASP A 281 25.46 10.47 3.46
C ASP A 281 24.54 9.80 4.50
N LEU A 282 23.72 8.81 4.11
CA LEU A 282 22.69 8.20 4.95
C LEU A 282 23.11 6.89 5.64
N GLN A 283 24.38 6.67 5.92
CA GLN A 283 24.88 5.41 6.48
C GLN A 283 24.46 5.10 7.94
N ASN A 284 23.73 6.00 8.62
CA ASN A 284 23.41 5.88 10.04
C ASN A 284 21.89 5.79 10.34
N SER A 285 21.08 5.06 9.56
CA SER A 285 19.70 4.85 9.95
C SER A 285 19.59 3.83 11.10
N GLU A 286 18.83 4.15 12.13
CA GLU A 286 18.49 3.23 13.24
C GLU A 286 17.67 2.01 12.78
N ILE A 287 17.23 1.98 11.51
CA ILE A 287 16.38 0.93 10.94
C ILE A 287 17.29 -0.16 10.37
N SER A 288 17.17 -1.37 10.90
CA SER A 288 17.93 -2.53 10.41
C SER A 288 17.42 -3.03 9.06
N GLY A 289 18.30 -3.68 8.29
CA GLY A 289 17.95 -4.28 6.99
C GLY A 289 16.78 -5.27 7.04
N GLU A 290 16.58 -5.93 8.18
CA GLU A 290 15.43 -6.82 8.40
C GLU A 290 14.08 -6.10 8.38
N GLN A 291 14.07 -4.81 8.68
CA GLN A 291 12.86 -3.99 8.73
C GLN A 291 12.57 -3.26 7.42
N TYR A 292 13.48 -3.25 6.45
CA TYR A 292 13.31 -2.49 5.20
C TYR A 292 12.06 -2.87 4.40
N SER A 293 11.62 -4.12 4.48
CA SER A 293 10.40 -4.58 3.82
C SER A 293 9.14 -3.84 4.30
N SER A 294 9.10 -3.39 5.56
CA SER A 294 7.98 -2.62 6.10
C SER A 294 7.91 -1.19 5.55
N LEU A 295 9.00 -0.68 4.99
CA LEU A 295 9.09 0.65 4.39
C LEU A 295 8.65 0.67 2.91
N THR A 296 8.26 -0.47 2.33
CA THR A 296 7.89 -0.57 0.92
C THR A 296 6.74 0.37 0.55
N ALA A 297 5.72 0.50 1.39
CA ALA A 297 4.59 1.39 1.14
C ALA A 297 5.01 2.87 1.21
N ALA A 298 5.81 3.26 2.22
CA ALA A 298 6.34 4.62 2.33
C ALA A 298 7.24 4.98 1.14
N THR A 299 8.12 4.07 0.74
CA THR A 299 8.99 4.26 -0.43
C THR A 299 8.17 4.36 -1.72
N GLY A 300 7.18 3.49 -1.88
CA GLY A 300 6.31 3.48 -3.05
C GLY A 300 5.52 4.78 -3.22
N ILE A 301 4.95 5.32 -2.14
CA ILE A 301 4.19 6.56 -2.22
C ILE A 301 5.09 7.78 -2.41
N ALA A 302 6.29 7.79 -1.81
CA ALA A 302 7.29 8.84 -2.00
C ALA A 302 7.79 8.93 -3.44
N SER A 303 7.83 7.79 -4.14
CA SER A 303 8.35 7.67 -5.51
C SER A 303 7.36 8.15 -6.58
N ARG A 304 6.12 8.47 -6.21
CA ARG A 304 5.11 9.00 -7.14
C ARG A 304 5.25 10.53 -7.26
N PHE A 305 6.15 10.95 -8.12
CA PHE A 305 6.31 12.35 -8.51
C PHE A 305 5.30 12.68 -9.62
N SER A 306 4.12 13.15 -9.28
CA SER A 306 3.10 13.65 -10.21
C SER A 306 3.01 15.17 -10.15
#